data_92a23d5b98aaaa01e3b025c56d8fbce0
#
_entry.id   92a23d5b98aaaa01e3b025c56d8fbce0
#
_cell.length_a   1.000
_cell.length_b   1.000
_cell.length_c   1.000
_cell.angle_alpha   90.00
_cell.angle_beta   90.00
_cell.angle_gamma   90.00
#
_symmetry.space_group_name_H-M   'P 1'
#
loop_
_entity.id
_entity.type
_entity.pdbx_description
1 polymer ?
#
loop_
_entity_poly.entity_id
_entity_poly.type
_entity_poly.pdbx_seq_one_letter_code
_entity_poly.pdbx_strand_id
1 'polypeptide(L)'
;NAYLDGDRNARIECDNEGELYRLLHSINSLAAVLNAHADNELREKEFLKNTISDISHQLKTPLAALNIYNGLLQDEDIEVSSVKEFAGLSEQELDRIETLVQSLLKITRLDAGAIVLEKNAENVADMMRDIELHFAYRARQEKKEIILSGSDHLSLFCDRDWLNEAIDNIVKNAFDHTESGATIRVAWNELPSGVQIVITDNGCGIHPEDIHHIFKRFYRSRFSKDKQGIGLGLPLAKAIVEAHNGTIEVDSELGIGTTFTMNFLIPTKL
;
A
#
# COMPACT_ATOMS: atom_id res chain seq x y z
N ASN A 1 -12.52 12.13 -42.13
CA ASN A 1 -11.32 11.31 -42.37
C ASN A 1 -10.19 11.62 -41.40
N ALA A 2 -9.98 12.89 -40.95
CA ALA A 2 -8.88 13.24 -40.03
C ALA A 2 -8.78 12.35 -38.77
N TYR A 3 -9.91 11.96 -38.16
CA TYR A 3 -9.93 11.04 -37.01
C TYR A 3 -9.43 9.62 -37.38
N LEU A 4 -9.80 9.11 -38.54
CA LEU A 4 -9.33 7.83 -39.08
C LEU A 4 -7.85 7.86 -39.49
N ASP A 5 -7.36 9.05 -39.85
CA ASP A 5 -5.97 9.30 -40.23
C ASP A 5 -5.06 9.54 -38.98
N GLY A 6 -5.60 9.38 -37.75
CA GLY A 6 -4.86 9.42 -36.48
C GLY A 6 -5.00 10.71 -35.69
N ASP A 7 -5.74 11.70 -36.13
CA ASP A 7 -6.01 12.93 -35.38
C ASP A 7 -7.14 12.70 -34.37
N ARG A 8 -6.76 12.33 -33.13
CA ARG A 8 -7.69 12.07 -32.01
C ARG A 8 -8.48 13.30 -31.56
N ASN A 9 -8.04 14.51 -31.92
CA ASN A 9 -8.70 15.75 -31.55
C ASN A 9 -9.66 16.26 -32.65
N ALA A 10 -9.71 15.59 -33.80
CA ALA A 10 -10.64 15.93 -34.83
C ALA A 10 -12.10 15.94 -34.32
N ARG A 11 -12.81 17.02 -34.59
CA ARG A 11 -14.22 17.19 -34.23
C ARG A 11 -14.97 17.69 -35.48
N ILE A 12 -16.24 17.36 -35.54
CA ILE A 12 -17.13 17.87 -36.57
C ILE A 12 -17.75 19.13 -36.01
N GLU A 13 -17.49 20.26 -36.67
CA GLU A 13 -18.12 21.54 -36.33
C GLU A 13 -19.57 21.57 -36.86
N CYS A 14 -20.49 22.08 -36.04
CA CYS A 14 -21.91 22.10 -36.34
C CYS A 14 -22.52 23.42 -35.87
N ASP A 15 -22.97 24.21 -36.84
CA ASP A 15 -23.54 25.54 -36.58
C ASP A 15 -25.07 25.58 -36.63
N ASN A 16 -25.78 24.46 -36.90
CA ASN A 16 -27.20 24.43 -37.12
C ASN A 16 -27.95 23.52 -36.10
N GLU A 17 -29.15 23.98 -35.69
CA GLU A 17 -30.10 23.21 -34.90
C GLU A 17 -30.85 22.18 -35.75
N GLY A 18 -31.08 20.94 -35.20
CA GLY A 18 -31.85 19.91 -35.90
C GLY A 18 -31.35 18.50 -35.66
N GLU A 19 -31.93 17.53 -36.35
CA GLU A 19 -31.54 16.09 -36.21
C GLU A 19 -30.08 15.83 -36.63
N LEU A 20 -29.58 16.56 -37.61
CA LEU A 20 -28.18 16.45 -38.06
C LEU A 20 -27.22 16.90 -36.93
N TYR A 21 -27.56 17.97 -36.22
CA TYR A 21 -26.78 18.43 -35.06
C TYR A 21 -26.69 17.36 -33.97
N ARG A 22 -27.82 16.72 -33.64
CA ARG A 22 -27.85 15.63 -32.64
C ARG A 22 -26.98 14.46 -33.05
N LEU A 23 -27.03 14.07 -34.34
CA LEU A 23 -26.18 12.99 -34.86
C LEU A 23 -24.68 13.33 -34.74
N LEU A 24 -24.29 14.52 -35.12
CA LEU A 24 -22.91 14.98 -35.11
C LEU A 24 -22.39 15.13 -33.66
N HIS A 25 -23.25 15.62 -32.76
CA HIS A 25 -22.93 15.66 -31.34
C HIS A 25 -22.71 14.25 -30.76
N SER A 26 -23.57 13.29 -31.12
CA SER A 26 -23.41 11.89 -30.70
C SER A 26 -22.13 11.27 -31.23
N ILE A 27 -21.73 11.58 -32.49
CA ILE A 27 -20.47 11.11 -33.07
C ILE A 27 -19.26 11.71 -32.32
N ASN A 28 -19.28 13.01 -32.03
CA ASN A 28 -18.21 13.65 -31.28
C ASN A 28 -18.11 13.10 -29.83
N SER A 29 -19.26 12.81 -29.19
CA SER A 29 -19.31 12.19 -27.85
C SER A 29 -18.75 10.75 -27.90
N LEU A 30 -19.11 9.96 -28.91
CA LEU A 30 -18.58 8.62 -29.10
C LEU A 30 -17.05 8.65 -29.33
N ALA A 31 -16.55 9.58 -30.15
CA ALA A 31 -15.13 9.76 -30.36
C ALA A 31 -14.38 10.12 -29.05
N ALA A 32 -14.99 10.97 -28.21
CA ALA A 32 -14.43 11.32 -26.88
C ALA A 32 -14.36 10.10 -25.94
N VAL A 33 -15.42 9.27 -25.90
CA VAL A 33 -15.46 8.04 -25.12
C VAL A 33 -14.41 7.04 -25.62
N LEU A 34 -14.30 6.85 -26.93
CA LEU A 34 -13.30 5.94 -27.50
C LEU A 34 -11.86 6.39 -27.21
N ASN A 35 -11.59 7.70 -27.30
CA ASN A 35 -10.27 8.23 -26.93
C ASN A 35 -9.97 8.01 -25.46
N ALA A 36 -10.92 8.30 -24.55
CA ALA A 36 -10.75 8.07 -23.13
C ALA A 36 -10.49 6.57 -22.82
N HIS A 37 -11.19 5.68 -23.54
CA HIS A 37 -10.98 4.23 -23.40
C HIS A 37 -9.58 3.81 -23.86
N ALA A 38 -9.16 4.28 -25.04
CA ALA A 38 -7.83 4.00 -25.58
C ALA A 38 -6.71 4.54 -24.68
N ASP A 39 -6.89 5.72 -24.09
CA ASP A 39 -5.92 6.30 -23.16
C ASP A 39 -5.85 5.50 -21.84
N ASN A 40 -6.99 4.99 -21.36
CA ASN A 40 -7.02 4.09 -20.19
C ASN A 40 -6.31 2.77 -20.50
N GLU A 41 -6.58 2.12 -21.63
CA GLU A 41 -5.89 0.89 -22.03
C GLU A 41 -4.36 1.08 -22.10
N LEU A 42 -3.90 2.21 -22.67
CA LEU A 42 -2.48 2.52 -22.72
C LEU A 42 -1.88 2.67 -21.33
N ARG A 43 -2.54 3.38 -20.42
CA ARG A 43 -2.11 3.53 -19.03
C ARG A 43 -2.05 2.20 -18.30
N GLU A 44 -3.07 1.35 -18.46
CA GLU A 44 -3.09 0.01 -17.88
C GLU A 44 -1.94 -0.85 -18.40
N LYS A 45 -1.68 -0.81 -19.69
CA LYS A 45 -0.56 -1.54 -20.32
C LYS A 45 0.80 -1.07 -19.81
N GLU A 46 1.01 0.24 -19.71
CA GLU A 46 2.25 0.80 -19.15
C GLU A 46 2.39 0.45 -17.67
N PHE A 47 1.32 0.54 -16.90
CA PHE A 47 1.28 0.13 -15.51
C PHE A 47 1.66 -1.35 -15.34
N LEU A 48 1.08 -2.24 -16.15
CA LEU A 48 1.39 -3.68 -16.12
C LEU A 48 2.85 -3.95 -16.46
N LYS A 49 3.38 -3.29 -17.50
CA LYS A 49 4.78 -3.41 -17.92
C LYS A 49 5.74 -2.98 -16.80
N ASN A 50 5.48 -1.84 -16.16
CA ASN A 50 6.30 -1.33 -15.07
C ASN A 50 6.22 -2.26 -13.86
N THR A 51 5.04 -2.73 -13.48
CA THR A 51 4.82 -3.67 -12.38
C THR A 51 5.60 -4.98 -12.60
N ILE A 52 5.56 -5.56 -13.81
CA ILE A 52 6.33 -6.79 -14.12
C ILE A 52 7.83 -6.53 -14.03
N SER A 53 8.29 -5.38 -14.52
CA SER A 53 9.70 -5.00 -14.41
C SER A 53 10.14 -4.87 -12.95
N ASP A 54 9.35 -4.20 -12.13
CA ASP A 54 9.63 -4.01 -10.70
C ASP A 54 9.65 -5.34 -9.95
N ILE A 55 8.68 -6.23 -10.20
CA ILE A 55 8.65 -7.59 -9.63
C ILE A 55 9.94 -8.34 -10.00
N SER A 56 10.32 -8.30 -11.28
CA SER A 56 11.50 -8.99 -11.78
C SER A 56 12.77 -8.49 -11.06
N HIS A 57 12.89 -7.19 -10.87
CA HIS A 57 14.00 -6.60 -10.15
C HIS A 57 14.01 -6.98 -8.66
N GLN A 58 12.84 -6.97 -8.00
CA GLN A 58 12.72 -7.30 -6.57
C GLN A 58 12.93 -8.80 -6.30
N LEU A 59 12.66 -9.68 -7.26
CA LEU A 59 12.96 -11.12 -7.15
C LEU A 59 14.42 -11.43 -7.47
N LYS A 60 15.04 -10.73 -8.41
CA LYS A 60 16.40 -11.00 -8.84
C LYS A 60 17.43 -10.84 -7.71
N THR A 61 17.24 -9.85 -6.84
CA THR A 61 18.15 -9.55 -5.74
C THR A 61 18.23 -10.68 -4.71
N PRO A 62 17.13 -11.13 -4.08
CA PRO A 62 17.16 -12.24 -3.13
C PRO A 62 17.57 -13.57 -3.78
N LEU A 63 17.17 -13.83 -5.04
CA LEU A 63 17.60 -15.02 -5.76
C LEU A 63 19.12 -15.03 -6.02
N ALA A 64 19.71 -13.86 -6.32
CA ALA A 64 21.17 -13.76 -6.46
C ALA A 64 21.89 -14.01 -5.13
N ALA A 65 21.37 -13.49 -4.01
CA ALA A 65 21.90 -13.75 -2.68
C ALA A 65 21.82 -15.24 -2.31
N LEU A 66 20.66 -15.88 -2.55
CA LEU A 66 20.47 -17.32 -2.33
C LEU A 66 21.46 -18.16 -3.15
N ASN A 67 21.71 -17.80 -4.42
CA ASN A 67 22.71 -18.51 -5.23
C ASN A 67 24.11 -18.38 -4.66
N ILE A 68 24.49 -17.21 -4.12
CA ILE A 68 25.79 -17.01 -3.47
C ILE A 68 25.88 -17.85 -2.20
N TYR A 69 24.87 -17.81 -1.31
CA TYR A 69 24.87 -18.58 -0.07
C TYR A 69 24.90 -20.09 -0.34
N ASN A 70 24.15 -20.55 -1.34
CA ASN A 70 24.17 -21.95 -1.75
C ASN A 70 25.53 -22.37 -2.30
N GLY A 71 26.20 -21.50 -3.07
CA GLY A 71 27.58 -21.75 -3.52
C GLY A 71 28.57 -21.86 -2.37
N LEU A 72 28.46 -20.98 -1.38
CA LEU A 72 29.30 -21.00 -0.18
C LEU A 72 29.05 -22.25 0.69
N LEU A 73 27.79 -22.70 0.79
CA LEU A 73 27.43 -23.91 1.53
C LEU A 73 27.92 -25.22 0.86
N GLN A 74 28.28 -25.19 -0.41
CA GLN A 74 28.85 -26.32 -1.15
C GLN A 74 30.37 -26.42 -1.04
N ASP A 75 31.02 -25.45 -0.38
CA ASP A 75 32.47 -25.49 -0.15
C ASP A 75 32.80 -26.57 0.89
N GLU A 76 33.70 -27.52 0.52
CA GLU A 76 34.07 -28.62 1.39
C GLU A 76 34.85 -28.18 2.64
N ASP A 77 35.51 -27.02 2.60
CA ASP A 77 36.27 -26.44 3.69
C ASP A 77 35.50 -25.46 4.57
N ILE A 78 34.16 -25.37 4.43
CA ILE A 78 33.34 -24.44 5.18
C ILE A 78 33.33 -24.77 6.68
N GLU A 79 33.49 -23.76 7.53
CA GLU A 79 33.34 -23.90 8.98
C GLU A 79 31.86 -24.10 9.37
N VAL A 80 31.62 -24.95 10.38
CA VAL A 80 30.28 -25.25 10.91
C VAL A 80 29.52 -24.01 11.35
N SER A 81 30.23 -23.00 11.87
CA SER A 81 29.65 -21.67 12.23
C SER A 81 29.10 -20.95 11.02
N SER A 82 29.83 -20.96 9.90
CA SER A 82 29.44 -20.31 8.64
C SER A 82 28.28 -21.02 7.96
N VAL A 83 28.20 -22.36 8.06
CA VAL A 83 27.02 -23.13 7.57
C VAL A 83 25.74 -22.63 8.22
N LYS A 84 25.76 -22.43 9.54
CA LYS A 84 24.58 -21.97 10.28
C LYS A 84 24.21 -20.53 9.93
N GLU A 85 25.22 -19.68 9.74
CA GLU A 85 25.03 -18.30 9.30
C GLU A 85 24.41 -18.22 7.90
N PHE A 86 24.99 -18.90 6.91
CA PHE A 86 24.48 -18.86 5.53
C PHE A 86 23.12 -19.54 5.37
N ALA A 87 22.83 -20.58 6.15
CA ALA A 87 21.50 -21.17 6.22
C ALA A 87 20.46 -20.17 6.76
N GLY A 88 20.79 -19.46 7.82
CA GLY A 88 19.92 -18.42 8.38
C GLY A 88 19.69 -17.23 7.42
N LEU A 89 20.74 -16.79 6.71
CA LEU A 89 20.63 -15.76 5.68
C LEU A 89 19.78 -16.24 4.50
N SER A 90 19.89 -17.52 4.12
CA SER A 90 19.06 -18.11 3.07
C SER A 90 17.59 -18.14 3.46
N GLU A 91 17.27 -18.49 4.71
CA GLU A 91 15.91 -18.48 5.25
C GLU A 91 15.33 -17.07 5.21
N GLN A 92 16.08 -16.05 5.61
CA GLN A 92 15.65 -14.65 5.53
C GLN A 92 15.30 -14.19 4.11
N GLU A 93 16.10 -14.59 3.10
CA GLU A 93 15.80 -14.23 1.71
C GLU A 93 14.59 -15.01 1.16
N LEU A 94 14.35 -16.24 1.60
CA LEU A 94 13.14 -17.01 1.26
C LEU A 94 11.89 -16.36 1.85
N ASP A 95 11.91 -15.99 3.13
CA ASP A 95 10.81 -15.27 3.81
C ASP A 95 10.50 -13.94 3.11
N ARG A 96 11.54 -13.26 2.65
CA ARG A 96 11.40 -12.02 1.87
C ARG A 96 10.69 -12.25 0.54
N ILE A 97 11.06 -13.31 -0.19
CA ILE A 97 10.40 -13.69 -1.45
C ILE A 97 8.93 -14.05 -1.17
N GLU A 98 8.67 -14.84 -0.14
CA GLU A 98 7.31 -15.23 0.22
C GLU A 98 6.45 -14.01 0.56
N THR A 99 6.94 -13.10 1.40
CA THR A 99 6.27 -11.85 1.74
C THR A 99 5.96 -11.01 0.50
N LEU A 100 6.92 -10.91 -0.44
CA LEU A 100 6.74 -10.19 -1.70
C LEU A 100 5.62 -10.79 -2.54
N VAL A 101 5.62 -12.12 -2.73
CA VAL A 101 4.62 -12.82 -3.53
C VAL A 101 3.23 -12.69 -2.90
N GLN A 102 3.11 -12.91 -1.59
CA GLN A 102 1.84 -12.81 -0.86
C GLN A 102 1.26 -11.40 -0.90
N SER A 103 2.08 -10.38 -0.64
CA SER A 103 1.63 -8.98 -0.71
C SER A 103 1.16 -8.61 -2.11
N LEU A 104 1.87 -9.06 -3.14
CA LEU A 104 1.50 -8.79 -4.53
C LEU A 104 0.17 -9.46 -4.91
N LEU A 105 -0.01 -10.73 -4.52
CA LEU A 105 -1.26 -11.46 -4.75
C LEU A 105 -2.45 -10.79 -4.04
N LYS A 106 -2.26 -10.32 -2.81
CA LYS A 106 -3.29 -9.58 -2.06
C LYS A 106 -3.67 -8.28 -2.78
N ILE A 107 -2.67 -7.48 -3.14
CA ILE A 107 -2.91 -6.20 -3.85
C ILE A 107 -3.62 -6.45 -5.19
N THR A 108 -3.16 -7.41 -5.99
CA THR A 108 -3.77 -7.68 -7.31
C THR A 108 -5.21 -8.18 -7.20
N ARG A 109 -5.54 -8.98 -6.18
CA ARG A 109 -6.92 -9.43 -5.93
C ARG A 109 -7.82 -8.29 -5.45
N LEU A 110 -7.31 -7.38 -4.62
CA LEU A 110 -8.03 -6.17 -4.19
C LEU A 110 -8.32 -5.25 -5.36
N ASP A 111 -7.32 -4.95 -6.21
CA ASP A 111 -7.48 -4.10 -7.40
C ASP A 111 -8.48 -4.67 -8.41
N ALA A 112 -8.47 -5.98 -8.60
CA ALA A 112 -9.40 -6.67 -9.49
C ALA A 112 -10.82 -6.75 -8.92
N GLY A 113 -11.06 -6.30 -7.67
CA GLY A 113 -12.34 -6.49 -6.99
C GLY A 113 -12.70 -7.96 -6.79
N ALA A 114 -11.70 -8.85 -6.84
CA ALA A 114 -11.89 -10.29 -6.74
C ALA A 114 -12.03 -10.79 -5.29
N ILE A 115 -11.83 -9.90 -4.31
CA ILE A 115 -12.00 -10.22 -2.89
C ILE A 115 -13.38 -9.76 -2.45
N VAL A 116 -14.15 -10.70 -1.89
CA VAL A 116 -15.38 -10.40 -1.17
C VAL A 116 -15.00 -10.20 0.29
N LEU A 117 -15.07 -8.95 0.78
CA LEU A 117 -14.80 -8.64 2.18
C LEU A 117 -15.96 -9.11 3.06
N GLU A 118 -15.64 -9.87 4.10
CA GLU A 118 -16.62 -10.35 5.10
C GLU A 118 -16.81 -9.29 6.19
N LYS A 119 -17.50 -8.19 5.84
CA LYS A 119 -17.68 -7.05 6.74
C LYS A 119 -18.69 -7.34 7.85
N ASN A 120 -18.28 -7.10 9.10
CA ASN A 120 -19.10 -7.19 10.30
C ASN A 120 -18.95 -5.92 11.14
N ALA A 121 -19.84 -5.73 12.12
CA ALA A 121 -19.69 -4.66 13.11
C ALA A 121 -18.63 -5.05 14.13
N GLU A 122 -17.41 -4.57 13.92
CA GLU A 122 -16.25 -4.88 14.76
C GLU A 122 -15.98 -3.76 15.77
N ASN A 123 -15.54 -4.14 17.00
CA ASN A 123 -15.13 -3.17 17.99
C ASN A 123 -13.71 -2.67 17.69
N VAL A 124 -13.57 -1.37 17.47
CA VAL A 124 -12.27 -0.77 17.08
C VAL A 124 -11.25 -0.89 18.19
N ALA A 125 -11.64 -0.73 19.46
CA ALA A 125 -10.73 -0.84 20.58
C ALA A 125 -10.14 -2.25 20.71
N ASP A 126 -10.94 -3.30 20.46
CA ASP A 126 -10.46 -4.69 20.47
C ASP A 126 -9.46 -4.95 19.35
N MET A 127 -9.73 -4.40 18.16
CA MET A 127 -8.78 -4.47 17.03
C MET A 127 -7.44 -3.80 17.38
N MET A 128 -7.47 -2.62 17.99
CA MET A 128 -6.24 -1.92 18.37
C MET A 128 -5.45 -2.65 19.47
N ARG A 129 -6.13 -3.35 20.38
CA ARG A 129 -5.47 -4.20 21.36
C ARG A 129 -4.78 -5.41 20.71
N ASP A 130 -5.38 -6.01 19.69
CA ASP A 130 -4.72 -7.10 18.93
C ASP A 130 -3.43 -6.59 18.28
N ILE A 131 -3.46 -5.40 17.67
CA ILE A 131 -2.27 -4.76 17.08
C ILE A 131 -1.19 -4.52 18.14
N GLU A 132 -1.56 -3.96 19.31
CA GLU A 132 -0.62 -3.76 20.42
C GLU A 132 0.03 -5.08 20.85
N LEU A 133 -0.76 -6.14 21.00
CA LEU A 133 -0.27 -7.47 21.39
C LEU A 133 0.67 -8.05 20.32
N HIS A 134 0.34 -7.88 19.03
CA HIS A 134 1.17 -8.34 17.92
C HIS A 134 2.57 -7.69 17.97
N PHE A 135 2.63 -6.40 18.24
CA PHE A 135 3.91 -5.68 18.31
C PHE A 135 4.57 -5.66 19.71
N ALA A 136 3.94 -6.22 20.75
CA ALA A 136 4.44 -6.13 22.13
C ALA A 136 5.86 -6.68 22.32
N TYR A 137 6.19 -7.80 21.66
CA TYR A 137 7.54 -8.36 21.72
C TYR A 137 8.55 -7.43 21.09
N ARG A 138 8.26 -6.94 19.87
CA ARG A 138 9.12 -6.03 19.11
C ARG A 138 9.32 -4.71 19.86
N ALA A 139 8.25 -4.15 20.42
CA ALA A 139 8.28 -2.93 21.22
C ALA A 139 9.26 -3.04 22.39
N ARG A 140 9.23 -4.17 23.12
CA ARG A 140 10.17 -4.44 24.22
C ARG A 140 11.62 -4.59 23.75
N GLN A 141 11.84 -5.32 22.66
CA GLN A 141 13.18 -5.54 22.10
C GLN A 141 13.82 -4.24 21.62
N GLU A 142 13.05 -3.40 20.95
CA GLU A 142 13.52 -2.13 20.40
C GLU A 142 13.38 -0.96 21.39
N LYS A 143 12.87 -1.22 22.62
CA LYS A 143 12.60 -0.21 23.66
C LYS A 143 11.70 0.92 23.17
N LYS A 144 10.67 0.59 22.39
CA LYS A 144 9.66 1.52 21.87
C LYS A 144 8.35 1.33 22.62
N GLU A 145 7.50 2.35 22.63
CA GLU A 145 6.22 2.34 23.30
C GLU A 145 5.08 2.48 22.28
N ILE A 146 4.02 1.66 22.46
CA ILE A 146 2.75 1.83 21.75
C ILE A 146 1.76 2.44 22.73
N ILE A 147 1.11 3.52 22.34
CA ILE A 147 0.08 4.18 23.16
C ILE A 147 -1.22 4.13 22.39
N LEU A 148 -2.23 3.48 23.00
CA LEU A 148 -3.58 3.39 22.49
C LEU A 148 -4.46 4.48 23.11
N SER A 149 -5.30 5.14 22.30
CA SER A 149 -6.26 6.13 22.79
C SER A 149 -7.51 6.20 21.92
N GLY A 150 -8.68 6.05 22.53
CA GLY A 150 -9.97 6.14 21.84
C GLY A 150 -11.12 5.61 22.69
N SER A 151 -12.32 5.60 22.12
CA SER A 151 -13.53 5.08 22.79
C SER A 151 -13.55 3.54 22.77
N ASP A 152 -13.85 2.92 23.91
CA ASP A 152 -13.98 1.46 24.04
C ASP A 152 -15.23 0.89 23.34
N HIS A 153 -16.19 1.75 22.97
CA HIS A 153 -17.47 1.33 22.42
C HIS A 153 -17.65 1.64 20.93
N LEU A 154 -16.62 2.18 20.29
CA LEU A 154 -16.68 2.53 18.88
C LEU A 154 -16.68 1.27 18.01
N SER A 155 -17.67 1.15 17.14
CA SER A 155 -17.79 0.04 16.18
C SER A 155 -17.61 0.54 14.76
N LEU A 156 -16.94 -0.27 13.95
CA LEU A 156 -16.73 -0.05 12.52
C LEU A 156 -17.25 -1.25 11.74
N PHE A 157 -17.99 -1.02 10.65
CA PHE A 157 -18.43 -2.08 9.74
C PHE A 157 -17.31 -2.41 8.74
N CYS A 158 -16.52 -3.42 9.08
CA CYS A 158 -15.32 -3.78 8.33
C CYS A 158 -15.06 -5.30 8.36
N ASP A 159 -14.17 -5.73 7.48
CA ASP A 159 -13.51 -7.03 7.57
C ASP A 159 -12.30 -6.88 8.49
N ARG A 160 -12.37 -7.51 9.68
CA ARG A 160 -11.37 -7.34 10.76
C ARG A 160 -9.98 -7.77 10.32
N ASP A 161 -9.86 -8.89 9.65
CA ASP A 161 -8.54 -9.46 9.29
C ASP A 161 -7.83 -8.58 8.27
N TRP A 162 -8.57 -8.14 7.25
CA TRP A 162 -8.01 -7.23 6.26
C TRP A 162 -7.66 -5.86 6.86
N LEU A 163 -8.53 -5.30 7.70
CA LEU A 163 -8.26 -3.99 8.27
C LEU A 163 -7.11 -4.03 9.28
N ASN A 164 -7.01 -5.10 10.09
CA ASN A 164 -5.85 -5.32 10.95
C ASN A 164 -4.56 -5.39 10.12
N GLU A 165 -4.55 -6.07 8.98
CA GLU A 165 -3.38 -6.13 8.10
C GLU A 165 -2.99 -4.73 7.57
N ALA A 166 -3.96 -3.88 7.24
CA ALA A 166 -3.67 -2.50 6.84
C ALA A 166 -3.00 -1.71 7.97
N ILE A 167 -3.54 -1.82 9.18
CA ILE A 167 -3.00 -1.15 10.37
C ILE A 167 -1.61 -1.70 10.73
N ASP A 168 -1.43 -3.02 10.70
CA ASP A 168 -0.14 -3.69 10.93
C ASP A 168 0.94 -3.15 9.98
N ASN A 169 0.64 -2.97 8.70
CA ASN A 169 1.58 -2.43 7.73
C ASN A 169 2.00 -0.98 8.07
N ILE A 170 1.08 -0.16 8.57
CA ILE A 170 1.38 1.21 8.96
C ILE A 170 2.17 1.24 10.28
N VAL A 171 1.77 0.44 11.28
CA VAL A 171 2.48 0.34 12.56
C VAL A 171 3.88 -0.23 12.36
N LYS A 172 4.03 -1.27 11.51
CA LYS A 172 5.34 -1.80 11.12
C LYS A 172 6.22 -0.72 10.51
N ASN A 173 5.67 0.09 9.61
CA ASN A 173 6.41 1.21 9.01
C ASN A 173 6.86 2.22 10.07
N ALA A 174 6.00 2.54 11.05
CA ALA A 174 6.36 3.39 12.18
C ALA A 174 7.51 2.79 13.01
N PHE A 175 7.50 1.47 13.25
CA PHE A 175 8.62 0.79 13.91
C PHE A 175 9.91 0.85 13.08
N ASP A 176 9.83 0.63 11.77
CA ASP A 176 11.01 0.59 10.89
C ASP A 176 11.71 1.96 10.78
N HIS A 177 10.94 3.06 10.95
CA HIS A 177 11.42 4.44 10.77
C HIS A 177 11.57 5.25 12.06
N THR A 178 11.50 4.60 13.22
CA THR A 178 11.73 5.20 14.53
C THR A 178 12.97 4.63 15.20
N GLU A 179 13.58 5.39 16.10
CA GLU A 179 14.73 4.97 16.89
C GLU A 179 14.29 4.33 18.24
N SER A 180 15.24 3.75 18.97
CA SER A 180 15.00 3.25 20.33
C SER A 180 14.53 4.37 21.26
N GLY A 181 13.50 4.12 22.04
CA GLY A 181 12.85 5.11 22.91
C GLY A 181 11.73 5.90 22.23
N ALA A 182 11.44 5.61 20.98
CA ALA A 182 10.34 6.26 20.26
C ALA A 182 8.96 5.80 20.75
N THR A 183 7.96 6.63 20.47
CA THR A 183 6.56 6.38 20.79
C THR A 183 5.75 6.29 19.51
N ILE A 184 4.95 5.23 19.37
CA ILE A 184 3.97 5.04 18.32
C ILE A 184 2.58 5.17 18.95
N ARG A 185 1.83 6.19 18.54
CA ARG A 185 0.50 6.45 19.06
C ARG A 185 -0.55 6.01 18.07
N VAL A 186 -1.51 5.19 18.52
CA VAL A 186 -2.68 4.77 17.75
C VAL A 186 -3.92 5.34 18.42
N ALA A 187 -4.61 6.24 17.73
CA ALA A 187 -5.81 6.89 18.21
C ALA A 187 -7.00 6.59 17.29
N TRP A 188 -8.22 6.48 17.86
CA TRP A 188 -9.43 6.33 17.08
C TRP A 188 -10.56 7.17 17.65
N ASN A 189 -11.31 7.78 16.76
CA ASN A 189 -12.36 8.71 17.08
C ASN A 189 -13.60 8.50 16.23
N GLU A 190 -14.76 8.77 16.80
CA GLU A 190 -16.00 8.90 16.05
C GLU A 190 -16.08 10.31 15.44
N LEU A 191 -16.38 10.37 14.16
CA LEU A 191 -16.67 11.61 13.43
C LEU A 191 -18.15 11.65 13.07
N PRO A 192 -18.74 12.82 12.79
CA PRO A 192 -20.13 12.92 12.33
C PRO A 192 -20.41 12.10 11.06
N SER A 193 -19.39 11.84 10.24
CA SER A 193 -19.49 11.11 8.98
C SER A 193 -18.95 9.68 9.05
N GLY A 194 -18.34 9.27 10.16
CA GLY A 194 -17.69 7.95 10.19
C GLY A 194 -16.75 7.72 11.37
N VAL A 195 -15.78 6.83 11.13
CA VAL A 195 -14.72 6.49 12.07
C VAL A 195 -13.38 6.92 11.51
N GLN A 196 -12.56 7.52 12.34
CA GLN A 196 -11.19 7.89 12.02
C GLN A 196 -10.23 7.08 12.88
N ILE A 197 -9.19 6.51 12.27
CA ILE A 197 -8.06 5.86 12.93
C ILE A 197 -6.80 6.64 12.54
N VAL A 198 -6.01 7.06 13.53
CA VAL A 198 -4.81 7.88 13.35
C VAL A 198 -3.63 7.16 13.97
N ILE A 199 -2.56 6.99 13.21
CA ILE A 199 -1.31 6.39 13.66
C ILE A 199 -0.21 7.44 13.51
N THR A 200 0.41 7.80 14.63
CA THR A 200 1.46 8.83 14.69
C THR A 200 2.73 8.24 15.27
N ASP A 201 3.85 8.47 14.64
CA ASP A 201 5.19 8.18 15.14
C ASP A 201 6.01 9.48 15.31
N ASN A 202 7.03 9.41 16.14
CA ASN A 202 8.02 10.47 16.34
C ASN A 202 9.37 10.09 15.71
N GLY A 203 9.34 9.50 14.54
CA GLY A 203 10.51 9.02 13.81
C GLY A 203 11.19 10.08 12.93
N CYS A 204 11.92 9.59 11.94
CA CYS A 204 12.69 10.47 11.05
C CYS A 204 11.82 11.32 10.10
N GLY A 205 10.52 11.05 10.00
CA GLY A 205 9.64 11.70 9.04
C GLY A 205 9.92 11.27 7.59
N ILE A 206 9.17 11.86 6.66
CA ILE A 206 9.24 11.57 5.22
C ILE A 206 9.74 12.82 4.49
N HIS A 207 10.67 12.63 3.56
CA HIS A 207 11.12 13.74 2.73
C HIS A 207 9.96 14.28 1.87
N PRO A 208 9.79 15.62 1.72
CA PRO A 208 8.66 16.21 0.99
C PRO A 208 8.51 15.69 -0.45
N GLU A 209 9.63 15.39 -1.14
CA GLU A 209 9.60 14.80 -2.48
C GLU A 209 9.02 13.39 -2.51
N ASP A 210 9.07 12.66 -1.39
CA ASP A 210 8.62 11.28 -1.30
C ASP A 210 7.13 11.15 -0.94
N ILE A 211 6.54 12.14 -0.25
CA ILE A 211 5.16 12.09 0.28
C ILE A 211 4.15 11.64 -0.79
N HIS A 212 4.26 12.15 -2.00
CA HIS A 212 3.36 11.79 -3.11
C HIS A 212 3.64 10.41 -3.72
N HIS A 213 4.69 9.73 -3.26
CA HIS A 213 5.16 8.48 -3.85
C HIS A 213 5.11 7.29 -2.89
N ILE A 214 4.95 7.51 -1.58
CA ILE A 214 4.99 6.43 -0.57
C ILE A 214 3.95 5.33 -0.77
N PHE A 215 2.84 5.62 -1.42
CA PHE A 215 1.79 4.65 -1.76
C PHE A 215 1.99 3.98 -3.13
N LYS A 216 3.05 4.33 -3.88
CA LYS A 216 3.39 3.62 -5.11
C LYS A 216 4.04 2.28 -4.77
N ARG A 217 3.68 1.23 -5.51
CA ARG A 217 4.26 -0.11 -5.34
C ARG A 217 5.75 -0.07 -5.60
N PHE A 218 6.50 -0.83 -4.79
CA PHE A 218 7.96 -0.93 -4.85
C PHE A 218 8.69 0.40 -4.64
N TYR A 219 7.96 1.46 -4.28
CA TYR A 219 8.60 2.74 -4.00
C TYR A 219 9.36 2.66 -2.68
N ARG A 220 10.57 3.19 -2.71
CA ARG A 220 11.45 3.34 -1.55
C ARG A 220 12.13 4.69 -1.63
N SER A 221 12.17 5.38 -0.51
CA SER A 221 12.86 6.66 -0.42
C SER A 221 14.36 6.51 -0.71
N ARG A 222 14.90 7.38 -1.53
CA ARG A 222 16.35 7.51 -1.75
C ARG A 222 17.06 8.09 -0.52
N PHE A 223 16.30 8.72 0.36
CA PHE A 223 16.80 9.38 1.57
C PHE A 223 16.72 8.48 2.80
N SER A 224 16.04 7.33 2.72
CA SER A 224 15.95 6.37 3.82
C SER A 224 17.26 5.60 3.97
N LYS A 225 17.74 5.51 5.22
CA LYS A 225 18.91 4.69 5.59
C LYS A 225 18.57 3.21 5.63
N ASP A 226 17.30 2.88 5.82
CA ASP A 226 16.84 1.49 5.89
C ASP A 226 16.71 0.88 4.49
N LYS A 227 17.39 -0.25 4.30
CA LYS A 227 17.42 -0.97 3.01
C LYS A 227 16.54 -2.24 3.00
N GLN A 228 15.80 -2.55 4.06
CA GLN A 228 15.16 -3.87 4.20
C GLN A 228 13.73 -3.98 3.65
N GLY A 229 12.97 -2.91 3.52
CA GLY A 229 11.58 -2.96 3.05
C GLY A 229 11.42 -3.31 1.56
N ILE A 230 10.33 -3.99 1.18
CA ILE A 230 9.99 -4.35 -0.21
C ILE A 230 9.25 -3.20 -0.93
N GLY A 231 8.68 -2.25 -0.19
CA GLY A 231 7.88 -1.14 -0.73
C GLY A 231 6.45 -1.55 -1.14
N LEU A 232 5.89 -2.57 -0.48
CA LEU A 232 4.52 -3.05 -0.72
C LEU A 232 3.57 -2.85 0.47
N GLY A 233 4.07 -2.59 1.68
CA GLY A 233 3.24 -2.47 2.89
C GLY A 233 2.25 -1.29 2.81
N LEU A 234 2.73 -0.08 2.54
CA LEU A 234 1.87 1.11 2.42
C LEU A 234 0.91 1.03 1.21
N PRO A 235 1.33 0.59 0.01
CA PRO A 235 0.40 0.29 -1.09
C PRO A 235 -0.69 -0.72 -0.72
N LEU A 236 -0.36 -1.79 0.02
CA LEU A 236 -1.32 -2.77 0.49
C LEU A 236 -2.30 -2.17 1.50
N ALA A 237 -1.79 -1.41 2.49
CA ALA A 237 -2.63 -0.71 3.45
C ALA A 237 -3.63 0.22 2.75
N LYS A 238 -3.17 0.99 1.76
CA LYS A 238 -4.04 1.86 0.96
C LYS A 238 -5.10 1.08 0.20
N ALA A 239 -4.74 0.00 -0.50
CA ALA A 239 -5.69 -0.83 -1.25
C ALA A 239 -6.77 -1.44 -0.34
N ILE A 240 -6.39 -1.87 0.87
CA ILE A 240 -7.34 -2.41 1.86
C ILE A 240 -8.29 -1.32 2.37
N VAL A 241 -7.78 -0.13 2.71
CA VAL A 241 -8.61 0.99 3.18
C VAL A 241 -9.60 1.41 2.09
N GLU A 242 -9.16 1.53 0.83
CA GLU A 242 -10.01 1.85 -0.33
C GLU A 242 -11.08 0.77 -0.58
N ALA A 243 -10.75 -0.52 -0.42
CA ALA A 243 -11.73 -1.63 -0.52
C ALA A 243 -12.80 -1.57 0.60
N HIS A 244 -12.48 -0.94 1.72
CA HIS A 244 -13.43 -0.62 2.78
C HIS A 244 -14.19 0.70 2.56
N ASN A 245 -14.07 1.33 1.39
CA ASN A 245 -14.61 2.64 1.05
C ASN A 245 -14.08 3.76 1.97
N GLY A 246 -12.88 3.57 2.51
CA GLY A 246 -12.16 4.54 3.32
C GLY A 246 -11.18 5.36 2.49
N THR A 247 -10.58 6.36 3.14
CA THR A 247 -9.46 7.14 2.62
C THR A 247 -8.29 7.06 3.56
N ILE A 248 -7.08 7.14 3.02
CA ILE A 248 -5.84 7.22 3.80
C ILE A 248 -5.05 8.45 3.37
N GLU A 249 -4.64 9.23 4.35
CA GLU A 249 -3.86 10.44 4.20
C GLU A 249 -2.58 10.34 5.03
N VAL A 250 -1.57 11.12 4.65
CA VAL A 250 -0.29 11.19 5.37
C VAL A 250 0.09 12.64 5.56
N ASP A 251 0.52 12.96 6.77
CA ASP A 251 1.17 14.21 7.12
C ASP A 251 2.50 13.89 7.79
N SER A 252 3.58 14.52 7.35
CA SER A 252 4.91 14.21 7.85
C SER A 252 5.85 15.40 7.73
N GLU A 253 6.65 15.57 8.77
CA GLU A 253 7.72 16.56 8.81
C GLU A 253 9.05 15.87 9.12
N LEU A 254 10.06 16.17 8.30
CA LEU A 254 11.37 15.55 8.39
C LEU A 254 12.03 15.86 9.75
N GLY A 255 12.43 14.83 10.46
CA GLY A 255 13.02 14.91 11.82
C GLY A 255 12.01 15.06 12.95
N ILE A 256 10.70 15.13 12.67
CA ILE A 256 9.63 15.22 13.68
C ILE A 256 8.85 13.92 13.77
N GLY A 257 8.43 13.35 12.63
CA GLY A 257 7.68 12.10 12.57
C GLY A 257 6.64 12.07 11.47
N THR A 258 5.80 11.04 11.50
CA THR A 258 4.77 10.81 10.49
C THR A 258 3.42 10.51 11.14
N THR A 259 2.36 11.02 10.54
CA THR A 259 0.98 10.74 10.93
C THR A 259 0.22 10.18 9.71
N PHE A 260 -0.30 8.97 9.85
CA PHE A 260 -1.24 8.38 8.90
C PHE A 260 -2.66 8.49 9.46
N THR A 261 -3.58 9.00 8.65
CA THR A 261 -5.00 9.15 8.99
C THR A 261 -5.84 8.32 8.06
N MET A 262 -6.59 7.37 8.61
CA MET A 262 -7.56 6.56 7.89
C MET A 262 -8.98 7.00 8.28
N ASN A 263 -9.82 7.30 7.28
CA ASN A 263 -11.21 7.71 7.50
C ASN A 263 -12.15 6.69 6.84
N PHE A 264 -13.12 6.19 7.60
CA PHE A 264 -14.13 5.24 7.15
C PHE A 264 -15.51 5.84 7.31
N LEU A 265 -16.28 5.89 6.24
CA LEU A 265 -17.65 6.43 6.26
C LEU A 265 -18.59 5.41 6.92
N ILE A 266 -19.46 5.88 7.80
CA ILE A 266 -20.58 5.07 8.26
C ILE A 266 -21.64 5.10 7.15
N PRO A 267 -22.10 3.93 6.64
CA PRO A 267 -23.20 3.92 5.67
C PRO A 267 -24.42 4.61 6.27
N THR A 268 -24.82 5.71 5.68
CA THR A 268 -26.09 6.35 6.06
C THR A 268 -27.21 5.33 5.83
N LYS A 269 -27.91 4.94 6.87
CA LYS A 269 -29.15 4.17 6.70
C LYS A 269 -30.11 5.04 5.89
N LEU A 270 -30.27 4.71 4.60
CA LEU A 270 -31.37 5.20 3.77
C LEU A 270 -32.68 4.60 4.22
#